data_9482ac7bf300a9af66210cefd1fe39a5
#
_entry.id   9482ac7bf300a9af66210cefd1fe39a5
#
_cell.length_a   1.000
_cell.length_b   1.000
_cell.length_c   1.000
_cell.angle_alpha   90.00
_cell.angle_beta   90.00
_cell.angle_gamma   90.00
#
_symmetry.space_group_name_H-M   'P 1'
#
loop_
_entity.id
_entity.type
_entity.pdbx_description
1 polymer ?
#
loop_
_entity_poly.entity_id
_entity_poly.type
_entity_poly.pdbx_seq_one_letter_code
_entity_poly.pdbx_strand_id
1 'polypeptide(L)'
;MSTPPFLTLPPSARALRVVTARGRFAALRAEPTGKVRGSALLVPGFTGSKEDFIALLEPLASAGYRVTAVDQRGQYETGGPHDDPAAYAVAALGADVRALTEALAAEDGSGPPHLLGHSLGGQVVREAVLAAAGAAANGGPALPWASLTLMSTGPGPIDPAEAERTRLLVGVLPTMGLEEIWQVMQQMEADGARARRRPSPEVAAFLHRRWLANVPQALITTGGHLVAAPDRVAELAAVTAGLPALVLSGVQDYAWPVPEQTAMAERLGARRVIVADAGHSPNAEQPAATAEALLAHWG
;
A
#
# COMPACT_ATOMS: atom_id res chain seq x y z
N MET A 1 0.78 -12.74 -1.54
CA MET A 1 -0.24 -11.76 -1.10
C MET A 1 -0.03 -11.45 0.37
N SER A 2 -0.28 -10.20 0.80
CA SER A 2 -0.35 -9.85 2.21
C SER A 2 -1.53 -10.58 2.87
N THR A 3 -1.33 -11.07 4.08
CA THR A 3 -2.32 -11.89 4.81
C THR A 3 -2.63 -11.20 6.13
N PRO A 4 -3.82 -10.59 6.29
CA PRO A 4 -4.20 -9.99 7.56
C PRO A 4 -4.22 -11.04 8.67
N PRO A 5 -3.76 -10.72 9.89
CA PRO A 5 -3.72 -11.69 10.98
C PRO A 5 -5.11 -12.05 11.53
N PHE A 6 -6.08 -11.18 11.31
CA PHE A 6 -7.50 -11.32 11.67
C PHE A 6 -8.36 -10.39 10.81
N LEU A 7 -9.71 -10.51 10.89
CA LEU A 7 -10.66 -9.70 10.12
C LEU A 7 -11.64 -8.92 10.99
N THR A 8 -11.72 -9.22 12.27
CA THR A 8 -12.58 -8.49 13.20
C THR A 8 -12.10 -7.06 13.37
N LEU A 9 -12.94 -6.08 13.06
CA LEU A 9 -12.62 -4.68 13.26
C LEU A 9 -12.50 -4.36 14.75
N PRO A 10 -11.48 -3.59 15.16
CA PRO A 10 -11.45 -3.06 16.51
C PRO A 10 -12.61 -2.06 16.74
N PRO A 11 -13.05 -1.85 17.99
CA PRO A 11 -14.17 -0.95 18.30
C PRO A 11 -13.98 0.49 17.81
N SER A 12 -12.74 0.94 17.69
CA SER A 12 -12.37 2.26 17.16
C SER A 12 -12.55 2.39 15.64
N ALA A 13 -12.72 1.26 14.92
CA ALA A 13 -12.71 1.23 13.46
C ALA A 13 -14.08 0.89 12.86
N ARG A 14 -14.32 1.43 11.66
CA ARG A 14 -15.50 1.11 10.84
C ARG A 14 -15.14 1.04 9.36
N ALA A 15 -15.92 0.28 8.61
CA ALA A 15 -15.89 0.31 7.15
C ALA A 15 -16.71 1.51 6.63
N LEU A 16 -16.21 2.15 5.57
CA LEU A 16 -16.87 3.28 4.91
C LEU A 16 -16.49 3.38 3.44
N ARG A 17 -17.09 4.35 2.74
CA ARG A 17 -16.68 4.75 1.39
C ARG A 17 -16.21 6.20 1.42
N VAL A 18 -14.98 6.46 1.00
CA VAL A 18 -14.49 7.81 0.76
C VAL A 18 -14.92 8.24 -0.64
N VAL A 19 -15.67 9.33 -0.71
CA VAL A 19 -16.13 9.91 -1.99
C VAL A 19 -15.16 11.00 -2.41
N THR A 20 -14.66 10.91 -3.61
CA THR A 20 -13.70 11.86 -4.19
C THR A 20 -14.15 12.32 -5.56
N ALA A 21 -13.51 13.33 -6.12
CA ALA A 21 -13.73 13.75 -7.51
C ALA A 21 -13.38 12.65 -8.54
N ARG A 22 -12.66 11.60 -8.14
CA ARG A 22 -12.20 10.51 -9.01
C ARG A 22 -12.94 9.19 -8.80
N GLY A 23 -13.88 9.12 -7.87
CA GLY A 23 -14.67 7.94 -7.57
C GLY A 23 -14.90 7.71 -6.08
N ARG A 24 -15.40 6.51 -5.78
CA ARG A 24 -15.72 6.06 -4.42
C ARG A 24 -14.79 4.92 -4.05
N PHE A 25 -14.06 5.07 -2.96
CA PHE A 25 -13.06 4.10 -2.51
C PHE A 25 -13.52 3.43 -1.22
N ALA A 26 -13.47 2.11 -1.16
CA ALA A 26 -13.71 1.37 0.07
C ALA A 26 -12.57 1.62 1.05
N ALA A 27 -12.90 1.82 2.30
CA ALA A 27 -11.93 2.12 3.34
C ALA A 27 -12.30 1.49 4.68
N LEU A 28 -11.28 1.26 5.50
CA LEU A 28 -11.40 1.09 6.94
C LEU A 28 -10.86 2.35 7.60
N ARG A 29 -11.61 2.92 8.54
CA ARG A 29 -11.17 4.09 9.31
C ARG A 29 -11.24 3.81 10.79
N ALA A 30 -10.14 4.05 11.48
CA ALA A 30 -10.09 4.08 12.93
C ALA A 30 -10.01 5.52 13.43
N GLU A 31 -10.80 5.80 14.48
CA GLU A 31 -10.88 7.10 15.12
C GLU A 31 -10.28 7.04 16.53
N PRO A 32 -9.46 8.03 16.93
CA PRO A 32 -9.00 8.11 18.31
C PRO A 32 -10.14 8.45 19.26
N THR A 33 -10.09 7.96 20.49
CA THR A 33 -11.08 8.24 21.52
C THR A 33 -10.93 9.64 22.14
N GLY A 34 -9.83 10.35 21.86
CA GLY A 34 -9.52 11.65 22.40
C GLY A 34 -9.23 12.70 21.32
N LYS A 35 -8.36 13.67 21.68
CA LYS A 35 -7.92 14.70 20.72
C LYS A 35 -7.20 14.06 19.55
N VAL A 36 -7.61 14.40 18.34
CA VAL A 36 -6.90 14.01 17.12
C VAL A 36 -5.56 14.75 17.06
N ARG A 37 -4.46 14.00 17.00
CA ARG A 37 -3.09 14.51 16.87
C ARG A 37 -2.71 14.73 15.41
N GLY A 38 -3.25 13.90 14.54
CA GLY A 38 -3.01 13.91 13.10
C GLY A 38 -3.83 12.83 12.40
N SER A 39 -3.70 12.73 11.09
CA SER A 39 -4.34 11.69 10.31
C SER A 39 -3.33 10.94 9.43
N ALA A 40 -3.71 9.75 8.94
CA ALA A 40 -2.89 8.95 8.06
C ALA A 40 -3.74 8.29 6.96
N LEU A 41 -3.18 8.24 5.74
CA LEU A 41 -3.72 7.50 4.60
C LEU A 41 -2.77 6.33 4.27
N LEU A 42 -3.30 5.10 4.32
CA LEU A 42 -2.55 3.86 4.09
C LEU A 42 -3.00 3.22 2.78
N VAL A 43 -2.03 3.00 1.87
CA VAL A 43 -2.25 2.50 0.50
C VAL A 43 -1.63 1.11 0.35
N PRO A 44 -2.42 0.06 0.03
CA PRO A 44 -1.95 -1.32 -0.01
C PRO A 44 -1.13 -1.65 -1.26
N GLY A 45 -0.53 -2.84 -1.24
CA GLY A 45 0.25 -3.40 -2.33
C GLY A 45 -0.58 -4.08 -3.42
N PHE A 46 0.13 -4.71 -4.36
CA PHE A 46 -0.43 -5.57 -5.41
C PHE A 46 -1.25 -6.71 -4.80
N THR A 47 -2.45 -6.97 -5.32
CA THR A 47 -3.42 -7.94 -4.79
C THR A 47 -3.85 -7.72 -3.33
N GLY A 48 -3.50 -6.58 -2.76
CA GLY A 48 -3.82 -6.20 -1.40
C GLY A 48 -5.21 -5.57 -1.25
N SER A 49 -5.51 -5.16 -0.03
CA SER A 49 -6.72 -4.40 0.32
C SER A 49 -6.52 -3.63 1.63
N LYS A 50 -7.49 -2.82 2.00
CA LYS A 50 -7.51 -2.08 3.27
C LYS A 50 -7.31 -2.95 4.51
N GLU A 51 -7.71 -4.23 4.45
CA GLU A 51 -7.56 -5.20 5.53
C GLU A 51 -6.10 -5.58 5.82
N ASP A 52 -5.19 -5.34 4.90
CA ASP A 52 -3.76 -5.55 5.12
C ASP A 52 -3.22 -4.72 6.30
N PHE A 53 -3.90 -3.61 6.61
CA PHE A 53 -3.54 -2.69 7.69
C PHE A 53 -4.41 -2.84 8.95
N ILE A 54 -5.30 -3.84 9.02
CA ILE A 54 -6.28 -3.97 10.11
C ILE A 54 -5.62 -4.00 11.50
N ALA A 55 -4.46 -4.64 11.61
CA ALA A 55 -3.72 -4.77 12.86
C ALA A 55 -2.99 -3.47 13.29
N LEU A 56 -2.86 -2.50 12.40
CA LEU A 56 -2.31 -1.17 12.71
C LEU A 56 -3.38 -0.18 13.18
N LEU A 57 -4.66 -0.43 12.89
CA LEU A 57 -5.74 0.52 13.13
C LEU A 57 -5.85 0.91 14.60
N GLU A 58 -5.97 -0.06 15.50
CA GLU A 58 -6.12 0.19 16.94
C GLU A 58 -4.89 0.83 17.59
N PRO A 59 -3.66 0.32 17.37
CA PRO A 59 -2.47 0.95 17.96
C PRO A 59 -2.28 2.41 17.55
N LEU A 60 -2.52 2.72 16.28
CA LEU A 60 -2.36 4.09 15.78
C LEU A 60 -3.49 5.01 16.25
N ALA A 61 -4.74 4.50 16.29
CA ALA A 61 -5.87 5.26 16.84
C ALA A 61 -5.71 5.54 18.34
N SER A 62 -5.25 4.55 19.12
CA SER A 62 -4.95 4.71 20.55
C SER A 62 -3.87 5.75 20.83
N ALA A 63 -2.94 5.94 19.88
CA ALA A 63 -1.92 6.98 19.93
C ALA A 63 -2.42 8.37 19.48
N GLY A 64 -3.69 8.49 19.11
CA GLY A 64 -4.33 9.76 18.76
C GLY A 64 -4.39 10.06 17.26
N TYR A 65 -4.11 9.10 16.39
CA TYR A 65 -4.17 9.31 14.94
C TYR A 65 -5.48 8.77 14.34
N ARG A 66 -6.11 9.58 13.49
CA ARG A 66 -7.18 9.08 12.61
C ARG A 66 -6.54 8.34 11.43
N VAL A 67 -6.81 7.06 11.29
CA VAL A 67 -6.16 6.21 10.28
C VAL A 67 -7.18 5.75 9.25
N THR A 68 -6.92 6.00 7.98
CA THR A 68 -7.75 5.54 6.87
C THR A 68 -6.92 4.63 5.96
N ALA A 69 -7.25 3.34 5.92
CA ALA A 69 -6.72 2.38 4.97
C ALA A 69 -7.72 2.19 3.82
N VAL A 70 -7.26 2.17 2.58
CA VAL A 70 -8.13 2.13 1.40
C VAL A 70 -7.87 0.90 0.52
N ASP A 71 -8.88 0.49 -0.26
CA ASP A 71 -8.64 -0.33 -1.45
C ASP A 71 -8.33 0.60 -2.61
N GLN A 72 -7.27 0.32 -3.36
CA GLN A 72 -6.98 1.05 -4.59
C GLN A 72 -8.03 0.72 -5.66
N ARG A 73 -8.11 1.54 -6.70
CA ARG A 73 -8.95 1.27 -7.88
C ARG A 73 -8.64 -0.12 -8.44
N GLY A 74 -9.68 -0.92 -8.68
CA GLY A 74 -9.57 -2.28 -9.18
C GLY A 74 -9.26 -3.34 -8.13
N GLN A 75 -9.11 -2.97 -6.87
CA GLN A 75 -8.91 -3.90 -5.75
C GLN A 75 -10.20 -4.13 -4.98
N TYR A 76 -10.44 -5.36 -4.61
CA TYR A 76 -11.45 -5.89 -3.71
C TYR A 76 -12.81 -5.14 -3.80
N GLU A 77 -13.14 -4.29 -2.80
CA GLU A 77 -14.41 -3.57 -2.77
C GLU A 77 -14.37 -2.23 -3.53
N THR A 78 -13.21 -1.79 -3.99
CA THR A 78 -13.08 -0.65 -4.90
C THR A 78 -12.94 -1.17 -6.33
N GLY A 79 -14.04 -1.30 -7.02
CA GLY A 79 -14.05 -1.71 -8.41
C GLY A 79 -13.35 -0.72 -9.36
N GLY A 80 -13.53 -0.93 -10.65
CA GLY A 80 -12.96 -0.08 -11.69
C GLY A 80 -13.34 -0.58 -13.09
N PRO A 81 -12.96 0.11 -14.18
CA PRO A 81 -13.26 -0.28 -15.54
C PRO A 81 -12.52 -1.57 -15.93
N HIS A 82 -13.20 -2.46 -16.64
CA HIS A 82 -12.61 -3.75 -17.05
C HIS A 82 -11.79 -3.67 -18.33
N ASP A 83 -11.95 -2.61 -19.10
CA ASP A 83 -11.41 -2.45 -20.46
C ASP A 83 -10.56 -1.17 -20.63
N ASP A 84 -10.23 -0.48 -19.53
CA ASP A 84 -9.38 0.71 -19.54
C ASP A 84 -8.08 0.48 -18.73
N PRO A 85 -6.99 0.03 -19.38
CA PRO A 85 -5.70 -0.15 -18.70
C PRO A 85 -5.12 1.16 -18.19
N ALA A 86 -5.43 2.31 -18.80
CA ALA A 86 -4.90 3.60 -18.37
C ALA A 86 -5.41 4.00 -16.98
N ALA A 87 -6.59 3.53 -16.57
CA ALA A 87 -7.14 3.75 -15.23
C ALA A 87 -6.28 3.13 -14.11
N TYR A 88 -5.42 2.18 -14.43
CA TYR A 88 -4.57 1.42 -13.50
C TYR A 88 -3.08 1.74 -13.64
N ALA A 89 -2.72 2.64 -14.54
CA ALA A 89 -1.36 3.18 -14.56
C ALA A 89 -1.02 3.80 -13.19
N VAL A 90 0.20 3.63 -12.69
CA VAL A 90 0.58 4.14 -11.35
C VAL A 90 0.41 5.65 -11.21
N ALA A 91 0.53 6.41 -12.31
CA ALA A 91 0.22 7.84 -12.33
C ALA A 91 -1.28 8.11 -12.09
N ALA A 92 -2.18 7.29 -12.66
CA ALA A 92 -3.62 7.39 -12.43
C ALA A 92 -4.00 7.00 -11.01
N LEU A 93 -3.40 5.92 -10.46
CA LEU A 93 -3.55 5.53 -9.06
C LEU A 93 -2.97 6.59 -8.11
N GLY A 94 -1.86 7.22 -8.46
CA GLY A 94 -1.29 8.36 -7.75
C GLY A 94 -2.24 9.57 -7.72
N ALA A 95 -2.96 9.83 -8.82
CA ALA A 95 -4.00 10.85 -8.87
C ALA A 95 -5.20 10.50 -7.97
N ASP A 96 -5.55 9.20 -7.85
CA ASP A 96 -6.56 8.73 -6.90
C ASP A 96 -6.12 8.97 -5.44
N VAL A 97 -4.85 8.73 -5.10
CA VAL A 97 -4.29 9.03 -3.77
C VAL A 97 -4.38 10.53 -3.46
N ARG A 98 -4.09 11.40 -4.41
CA ARG A 98 -4.25 12.85 -4.23
C ARG A 98 -5.70 13.23 -3.95
N ALA A 99 -6.64 12.73 -4.74
CA ALA A 99 -8.06 12.97 -4.54
C ALA A 99 -8.58 12.43 -3.20
N LEU A 100 -8.07 11.27 -2.74
CA LEU A 100 -8.33 10.75 -1.41
C LEU A 100 -7.80 11.69 -0.32
N THR A 101 -6.57 12.18 -0.46
CA THR A 101 -5.96 13.15 0.46
C THR A 101 -6.81 14.42 0.57
N GLU A 102 -7.24 14.97 -0.56
CA GLU A 102 -8.09 16.17 -0.61
C GLU A 102 -9.44 15.94 0.09
N ALA A 103 -10.10 14.79 -0.18
CA ALA A 103 -11.37 14.44 0.44
C ALA A 103 -11.25 14.28 1.97
N LEU A 104 -10.18 13.60 2.43
CA LEU A 104 -9.94 13.40 3.86
C LEU A 104 -9.63 14.71 4.58
N ALA A 105 -8.82 15.57 3.98
CA ALA A 105 -8.49 16.88 4.54
C ALA A 105 -9.72 17.79 4.65
N ALA A 106 -10.65 17.70 3.69
CA ALA A 106 -11.90 18.46 3.72
C ALA A 106 -12.88 17.98 4.84
N GLU A 107 -12.81 16.69 5.21
CA GLU A 107 -13.69 16.13 6.24
C GLU A 107 -13.25 16.51 7.67
N ASP A 108 -11.96 16.58 7.95
CA ASP A 108 -11.51 16.49 9.34
C ASP A 108 -10.72 17.68 9.88
N GLY A 109 -10.22 18.55 9.03
CA GLY A 109 -9.46 19.73 9.47
C GLY A 109 -8.21 19.42 10.32
N SER A 110 -7.76 18.15 10.37
CA SER A 110 -6.64 17.71 11.19
C SER A 110 -5.25 18.06 10.63
N GLY A 111 -5.22 18.83 9.55
CA GLY A 111 -3.99 19.17 8.83
C GLY A 111 -3.59 18.11 7.80
N PRO A 112 -2.38 18.23 7.22
CA PRO A 112 -1.88 17.29 6.24
C PRO A 112 -1.78 15.86 6.81
N PRO A 113 -2.31 14.81 6.14
CA PRO A 113 -2.16 13.45 6.62
C PRO A 113 -0.74 12.91 6.41
N HIS A 114 -0.32 11.96 7.23
CA HIS A 114 0.81 11.09 6.95
C HIS A 114 0.44 10.14 5.81
N LEU A 115 1.31 10.00 4.80
CA LEU A 115 1.07 9.13 3.66
C LEU A 115 1.94 7.89 3.76
N LEU A 116 1.32 6.71 3.70
CA LEU A 116 2.02 5.43 3.69
C LEU A 116 1.61 4.61 2.47
N GLY A 117 2.60 4.09 1.73
CA GLY A 117 2.39 3.10 0.68
C GLY A 117 3.16 1.82 0.96
N HIS A 118 2.47 0.68 0.91
CA HIS A 118 3.05 -0.64 1.04
C HIS A 118 3.27 -1.27 -0.34
N SER A 119 4.48 -1.78 -0.61
CA SER A 119 4.79 -2.53 -1.83
C SER A 119 4.48 -1.71 -3.10
N LEU A 120 3.63 -2.18 -4.01
CA LEU A 120 3.10 -1.39 -5.13
C LEU A 120 2.54 -0.04 -4.66
N GLY A 121 1.84 0.00 -3.53
CA GLY A 121 1.33 1.23 -2.94
C GLY A 121 2.43 2.26 -2.68
N GLY A 122 3.66 1.81 -2.37
CA GLY A 122 4.84 2.67 -2.23
C GLY A 122 5.20 3.37 -3.55
N GLN A 123 5.12 2.65 -4.66
CA GLN A 123 5.34 3.25 -6.00
C GLN A 123 4.20 4.19 -6.39
N VAL A 124 2.96 3.86 -6.01
CA VAL A 124 1.78 4.72 -6.26
C VAL A 124 1.86 6.02 -5.47
N VAL A 125 2.19 5.98 -4.17
CA VAL A 125 2.33 7.20 -3.36
C VAL A 125 3.53 8.03 -3.81
N ARG A 126 4.60 7.41 -4.31
CA ARG A 126 5.71 8.11 -4.97
C ARG A 126 5.20 8.95 -6.14
N GLU A 127 4.39 8.39 -7.03
CA GLU A 127 3.82 9.11 -8.16
C GLU A 127 2.87 10.25 -7.71
N ALA A 128 2.10 10.03 -6.65
CA ALA A 128 1.26 11.07 -6.07
C ALA A 128 2.10 12.28 -5.59
N VAL A 129 3.22 12.02 -4.91
CA VAL A 129 4.14 13.07 -4.41
C VAL A 129 4.82 13.80 -5.56
N LEU A 130 5.34 13.08 -6.55
CA LEU A 130 5.99 13.67 -7.73
C LEU A 130 5.02 14.57 -8.51
N ALA A 131 3.79 14.13 -8.73
CA ALA A 131 2.78 14.91 -9.42
C ALA A 131 2.34 16.15 -8.63
N ALA A 132 2.22 16.06 -7.30
CA ALA A 132 1.90 17.18 -6.44
C ALA A 132 3.04 18.22 -6.43
N ALA A 133 4.29 17.79 -6.38
CA ALA A 133 5.46 18.65 -6.44
C ALA A 133 5.57 19.36 -7.80
N GLY A 134 5.28 18.68 -8.90
CA GLY A 134 5.21 19.29 -10.22
C GLY A 134 4.14 20.40 -10.31
N ALA A 135 3.00 20.19 -9.67
CA ALA A 135 1.96 21.23 -9.58
C ALA A 135 2.43 22.43 -8.72
N ALA A 136 3.07 22.16 -7.57
CA ALA A 136 3.60 23.21 -6.69
C ALA A 136 4.68 24.08 -7.39
N ALA A 137 5.58 23.45 -8.15
CA ALA A 137 6.60 24.15 -8.93
C ALA A 137 6.00 25.11 -9.99
N ASN A 138 4.76 24.85 -10.41
CA ASN A 138 3.99 25.70 -11.35
C ASN A 138 2.98 26.63 -10.64
N GLY A 139 3.23 26.97 -9.36
CA GLY A 139 2.39 27.90 -8.59
C GLY A 139 1.19 27.26 -7.90
N GLY A 140 1.11 25.92 -7.88
CA GLY A 140 0.11 25.18 -7.11
C GLY A 140 0.44 25.13 -5.60
N PRO A 141 -0.43 24.47 -4.81
CA PRO A 141 -0.23 24.34 -3.37
C PRO A 141 1.01 23.50 -3.02
N ALA A 142 1.57 23.70 -1.83
CA ALA A 142 2.62 22.85 -1.26
C ALA A 142 2.18 21.38 -1.16
N LEU A 143 3.13 20.48 -0.88
CA LEU A 143 2.83 19.05 -0.70
C LEU A 143 1.79 18.85 0.41
N PRO A 144 0.70 18.15 0.16
CA PRO A 144 -0.43 18.05 1.10
C PRO A 144 -0.26 16.93 2.13
N TRP A 145 0.98 16.55 2.46
CA TRP A 145 1.28 15.48 3.42
C TRP A 145 2.25 15.95 4.50
N ALA A 146 2.05 15.44 5.72
CA ALA A 146 2.93 15.67 6.86
C ALA A 146 4.22 14.84 6.81
N SER A 147 4.14 13.64 6.25
CA SER A 147 5.29 12.75 6.02
C SER A 147 4.98 11.70 4.95
N LEU A 148 6.04 11.06 4.45
CA LEU A 148 5.97 9.95 3.51
C LEU A 148 6.59 8.69 4.12
N THR A 149 5.86 7.58 4.13
CA THR A 149 6.40 6.25 4.48
C THR A 149 6.34 5.33 3.27
N LEU A 150 7.50 4.82 2.89
CA LEU A 150 7.69 3.80 1.86
C LEU A 150 7.93 2.45 2.56
N MET A 151 6.91 1.59 2.61
CA MET A 151 6.97 0.33 3.34
C MET A 151 7.11 -0.85 2.38
N SER A 152 8.18 -1.64 2.55
CA SER A 152 8.45 -2.84 1.74
C SER A 152 8.33 -2.59 0.24
N THR A 153 8.95 -1.52 -0.23
CA THR A 153 8.98 -1.09 -1.64
C THR A 153 10.38 -0.64 -2.01
N GLY A 154 10.70 -0.63 -3.29
CA GLY A 154 12.05 -0.33 -3.76
C GLY A 154 12.12 0.75 -4.84
N PRO A 155 13.35 1.06 -5.26
CA PRO A 155 13.62 2.15 -6.21
C PRO A 155 13.01 1.91 -7.59
N GLY A 156 13.06 0.67 -8.05
CA GLY A 156 12.69 0.23 -9.39
C GLY A 156 11.86 -1.05 -9.38
N PRO A 157 12.13 -2.01 -10.30
CA PRO A 157 11.37 -3.25 -10.40
C PRO A 157 11.57 -4.15 -9.18
N ILE A 158 10.67 -5.11 -9.00
CA ILE A 158 10.80 -6.16 -7.98
C ILE A 158 11.97 -7.11 -8.31
N ASP A 159 12.38 -7.87 -7.30
CA ASP A 159 13.40 -8.94 -7.44
C ASP A 159 13.15 -9.79 -8.69
N PRO A 160 14.20 -10.19 -9.44
CA PRO A 160 14.05 -10.95 -10.68
C PRO A 160 13.24 -12.23 -10.56
N ALA A 161 13.33 -12.97 -9.44
CA ALA A 161 12.55 -14.19 -9.25
C ALA A 161 11.06 -13.89 -9.01
N GLU A 162 10.74 -12.82 -8.31
CA GLU A 162 9.36 -12.36 -8.14
C GLU A 162 8.82 -11.73 -9.43
N ALA A 163 9.66 -11.06 -10.21
CA ALA A 163 9.31 -10.52 -11.52
C ALA A 163 8.91 -11.64 -12.50
N GLU A 164 9.61 -12.79 -12.48
CA GLU A 164 9.25 -13.93 -13.31
C GLU A 164 7.88 -14.51 -12.93
N ARG A 165 7.62 -14.69 -11.65
CA ARG A 165 6.30 -15.13 -11.16
C ARG A 165 5.19 -14.15 -11.54
N THR A 166 5.47 -12.86 -11.44
CA THR A 166 4.52 -11.81 -11.82
C THR A 166 4.26 -11.80 -13.32
N ARG A 167 5.29 -12.01 -14.17
CA ARG A 167 5.11 -12.15 -15.64
C ARG A 167 4.23 -13.36 -16.00
N LEU A 168 4.44 -14.49 -15.31
CA LEU A 168 3.59 -15.68 -15.52
C LEU A 168 2.13 -15.37 -15.17
N LEU A 169 1.88 -14.76 -14.01
CA LEU A 169 0.53 -14.35 -13.61
C LEU A 169 -0.10 -13.39 -14.63
N VAL A 170 0.59 -12.33 -15.00
CA VAL A 170 0.11 -11.34 -15.99
C VAL A 170 -0.17 -12.00 -17.33
N GLY A 171 0.67 -12.97 -17.74
CA GLY A 171 0.54 -13.67 -18.99
C GLY A 171 -0.70 -14.58 -19.09
N VAL A 172 -1.16 -15.15 -17.96
CA VAL A 172 -2.33 -16.04 -17.96
C VAL A 172 -3.66 -15.32 -17.73
N LEU A 173 -3.64 -14.14 -17.10
CA LEU A 173 -4.84 -13.35 -16.78
C LEU A 173 -5.76 -13.04 -17.99
N PRO A 174 -5.27 -12.83 -19.23
CA PRO A 174 -6.14 -12.62 -20.38
C PRO A 174 -6.94 -13.85 -20.82
N THR A 175 -6.53 -15.06 -20.44
CA THR A 175 -7.07 -16.32 -20.94
C THR A 175 -7.64 -17.23 -19.87
N MET A 176 -7.30 -17.00 -18.61
CA MET A 176 -7.77 -17.79 -17.47
C MET A 176 -8.61 -16.94 -16.52
N GLY A 177 -9.68 -17.53 -15.98
CA GLY A 177 -10.50 -16.91 -14.95
C GLY A 177 -9.76 -16.80 -13.60
N LEU A 178 -10.11 -15.81 -12.78
CA LEU A 178 -9.47 -15.61 -11.46
C LEU A 178 -9.64 -16.81 -10.53
N GLU A 179 -10.74 -17.55 -10.61
CA GLU A 179 -10.96 -18.79 -9.85
C GLU A 179 -9.98 -19.89 -10.26
N GLU A 180 -9.80 -20.08 -11.55
CA GLU A 180 -8.86 -21.08 -12.07
C GLU A 180 -7.41 -20.75 -11.69
N ILE A 181 -7.03 -19.48 -11.81
CA ILE A 181 -5.70 -19.02 -11.37
C ILE A 181 -5.54 -19.22 -9.86
N TRP A 182 -6.57 -18.96 -9.05
CA TRP A 182 -6.54 -19.21 -7.61
C TRP A 182 -6.25 -20.66 -7.28
N GLN A 183 -6.92 -21.59 -7.96
CA GLN A 183 -6.71 -23.02 -7.74
C GLN A 183 -5.28 -23.45 -8.07
N VAL A 184 -4.71 -22.94 -9.18
CA VAL A 184 -3.30 -23.19 -9.54
C VAL A 184 -2.37 -22.64 -8.47
N MET A 185 -2.59 -21.41 -7.99
CA MET A 185 -1.77 -20.79 -6.92
C MET A 185 -1.82 -21.62 -5.63
N GLN A 186 -2.99 -22.10 -5.23
CA GLN A 186 -3.14 -22.95 -4.04
C GLN A 186 -2.41 -24.29 -4.18
N GLN A 187 -2.44 -24.90 -5.37
CA GLN A 187 -1.68 -26.12 -5.64
C GLN A 187 -0.18 -25.88 -5.53
N MET A 188 0.33 -24.80 -6.12
CA MET A 188 1.75 -24.44 -6.05
C MET A 188 2.21 -24.13 -4.62
N GLU A 189 1.35 -23.52 -3.79
CA GLU A 189 1.65 -23.27 -2.37
C GLU A 189 1.68 -24.58 -1.55
N ALA A 190 0.78 -25.53 -1.85
CA ALA A 190 0.75 -26.83 -1.20
C ALA A 190 1.99 -27.70 -1.52
N ASP A 191 2.49 -27.61 -2.75
CA ASP A 191 3.67 -28.35 -3.22
C ASP A 191 4.99 -27.65 -2.82
N GLY A 192 4.93 -26.38 -2.42
CA GLY A 192 6.09 -25.57 -2.03
C GLY A 192 6.56 -25.81 -0.60
N ALA A 193 7.87 -25.98 -0.41
CA ALA A 193 8.52 -26.20 0.89
C ALA A 193 8.47 -25.01 1.88
N ARG A 194 7.79 -23.91 1.55
CA ARG A 194 7.60 -22.79 2.44
C ARG A 194 6.40 -23.04 3.34
N ALA A 195 6.64 -23.66 4.50
CA ALA A 195 5.66 -23.75 5.57
C ALA A 195 5.38 -22.36 6.17
N ARG A 196 4.70 -21.49 5.43
CA ARG A 196 4.05 -20.32 6.01
C ARG A 196 2.97 -20.81 6.96
N ARG A 197 2.85 -20.17 8.13
CA ARG A 197 1.73 -20.44 9.03
C ARG A 197 0.42 -20.34 8.23
N ARG A 198 -0.32 -21.42 8.11
CA ARG A 198 -1.60 -21.43 7.39
C ARG A 198 -2.54 -20.39 8.02
N PRO A 199 -3.21 -19.56 7.24
CA PRO A 199 -4.20 -18.63 7.77
C PRO A 199 -5.37 -19.39 8.40
N SER A 200 -6.11 -18.74 9.28
CA SER A 200 -7.37 -19.31 9.80
C SER A 200 -8.35 -19.56 8.63
N PRO A 201 -9.32 -20.48 8.78
CA PRO A 201 -10.33 -20.72 7.72
C PRO A 201 -11.07 -19.44 7.29
N GLU A 202 -11.34 -18.54 8.23
CA GLU A 202 -11.98 -17.25 7.96
C GLU A 202 -11.10 -16.36 7.09
N VAL A 203 -9.81 -16.22 7.43
CA VAL A 203 -8.85 -15.45 6.66
C VAL A 203 -8.61 -16.09 5.29
N ALA A 204 -8.53 -17.42 5.20
CA ALA A 204 -8.39 -18.13 3.92
C ALA A 204 -9.59 -17.85 3.00
N ALA A 205 -10.81 -17.92 3.52
CA ALA A 205 -12.01 -17.60 2.76
C ALA A 205 -12.06 -16.11 2.34
N PHE A 206 -11.57 -15.20 3.19
CA PHE A 206 -11.42 -13.79 2.84
C PHE A 206 -10.41 -13.59 1.71
N LEU A 207 -9.23 -14.22 1.77
CA LEU A 207 -8.19 -14.10 0.73
C LEU A 207 -8.73 -14.56 -0.63
N HIS A 208 -9.51 -15.64 -0.65
CA HIS A 208 -10.18 -16.12 -1.87
C HIS A 208 -11.18 -15.09 -2.41
N ARG A 209 -12.12 -14.61 -1.58
CA ARG A 209 -13.08 -13.58 -1.99
C ARG A 209 -12.40 -12.31 -2.49
N ARG A 210 -11.36 -11.84 -1.77
CA ARG A 210 -10.56 -10.67 -2.15
C ARG A 210 -9.90 -10.87 -3.51
N TRP A 211 -9.31 -12.04 -3.74
CA TRP A 211 -8.70 -12.37 -5.02
C TRP A 211 -9.71 -12.29 -6.17
N LEU A 212 -10.87 -12.94 -6.03
CA LEU A 212 -11.91 -12.98 -7.07
C LEU A 212 -12.52 -11.62 -7.35
N ALA A 213 -12.48 -10.70 -6.42
CA ALA A 213 -13.05 -9.36 -6.56
C ALA A 213 -12.08 -8.34 -7.21
N ASN A 214 -10.84 -8.74 -7.54
CA ASN A 214 -9.96 -7.86 -8.30
C ASN A 214 -10.45 -7.71 -9.74
N VAL A 215 -10.20 -6.54 -10.32
CA VAL A 215 -10.36 -6.34 -11.77
C VAL A 215 -9.14 -6.92 -12.48
N PRO A 216 -9.29 -7.90 -13.39
CA PRO A 216 -8.15 -8.51 -14.07
C PRO A 216 -7.25 -7.50 -14.79
N GLN A 217 -7.84 -6.46 -15.41
CA GLN A 217 -7.07 -5.40 -16.08
C GLN A 217 -6.19 -4.61 -15.09
N ALA A 218 -6.64 -4.43 -13.83
CA ALA A 218 -5.83 -3.80 -12.79
C ALA A 218 -4.61 -4.67 -12.45
N LEU A 219 -4.80 -5.99 -12.31
CA LEU A 219 -3.70 -6.94 -12.07
C LEU A 219 -2.69 -6.96 -13.21
N ILE A 220 -3.17 -6.96 -14.47
CA ILE A 220 -2.31 -6.94 -15.66
C ILE A 220 -1.45 -5.67 -15.68
N THR A 221 -2.09 -4.51 -15.55
CA THR A 221 -1.39 -3.22 -15.69
C THR A 221 -0.41 -2.98 -14.54
N THR A 222 -0.85 -3.21 -13.30
CA THR A 222 0.01 -2.98 -12.13
C THR A 222 1.08 -4.05 -11.95
N GLY A 223 0.81 -5.30 -12.31
CA GLY A 223 1.81 -6.36 -12.36
C GLY A 223 2.89 -6.07 -13.40
N GLY A 224 2.49 -5.62 -14.61
CA GLY A 224 3.42 -5.15 -15.64
C GLY A 224 4.31 -4.00 -15.15
N HIS A 225 3.74 -3.06 -14.39
CA HIS A 225 4.52 -1.98 -13.77
C HIS A 225 5.55 -2.52 -12.77
N LEU A 226 5.17 -3.41 -11.86
CA LEU A 226 6.11 -4.00 -10.88
C LEU A 226 7.33 -4.65 -11.52
N VAL A 227 7.15 -5.25 -12.68
CA VAL A 227 8.21 -5.93 -13.45
C VAL A 227 9.16 -4.95 -14.15
N ALA A 228 8.69 -3.76 -14.50
CA ALA A 228 9.42 -2.81 -15.35
C ALA A 228 9.46 -1.38 -14.78
N ALA A 229 9.20 -1.20 -13.48
CA ALA A 229 9.16 0.11 -12.84
C ALA A 229 10.48 0.87 -13.01
N PRO A 230 10.46 2.13 -13.44
CA PRO A 230 11.68 2.95 -13.49
C PRO A 230 12.14 3.34 -12.07
N ASP A 231 13.47 3.45 -11.89
CA ASP A 231 14.02 4.09 -10.69
C ASP A 231 13.79 5.60 -10.76
N ARG A 232 12.98 6.11 -9.84
CA ARG A 232 12.65 7.53 -9.74
C ARG A 232 13.07 8.13 -8.40
N VAL A 233 14.00 7.49 -7.70
CA VAL A 233 14.45 7.92 -6.36
C VAL A 233 15.09 9.31 -6.42
N ALA A 234 15.89 9.60 -7.44
CA ALA A 234 16.53 10.91 -7.58
C ALA A 234 15.49 12.04 -7.78
N GLU A 235 14.44 11.78 -8.57
CA GLU A 235 13.34 12.72 -8.75
C GLU A 235 12.57 12.92 -7.42
N LEU A 236 12.30 11.84 -6.71
CA LEU A 236 11.60 11.91 -5.41
C LEU A 236 12.43 12.68 -4.38
N ALA A 237 13.74 12.41 -4.29
CA ALA A 237 14.65 13.11 -3.37
C ALA A 237 14.67 14.63 -3.63
N ALA A 238 14.64 15.03 -4.89
CA ALA A 238 14.65 16.44 -5.28
C ALA A 238 13.38 17.20 -4.82
N VAL A 239 12.26 16.51 -4.68
CA VAL A 239 10.97 17.14 -4.33
C VAL A 239 10.52 16.91 -2.89
N THR A 240 11.14 15.98 -2.18
CA THR A 240 10.83 15.69 -0.77
C THR A 240 11.74 16.42 0.22
N ALA A 241 12.56 17.35 -0.24
CA ALA A 241 13.36 18.19 0.66
C ALA A 241 12.41 18.95 1.62
N GLY A 242 12.49 18.59 2.92
CA GLY A 242 11.59 19.13 3.95
C GLY A 242 10.34 18.30 4.24
N LEU A 243 10.02 17.26 3.46
CA LEU A 243 9.00 16.27 3.81
C LEU A 243 9.66 15.11 4.56
N PRO A 244 9.39 14.89 5.86
CA PRO A 244 9.94 13.76 6.58
C PRO A 244 9.63 12.45 5.86
N ALA A 245 10.65 11.63 5.60
CA ALA A 245 10.51 10.36 4.89
C ALA A 245 11.03 9.19 5.72
N LEU A 246 10.31 8.06 5.66
CA LEU A 246 10.66 6.79 6.28
C LEU A 246 10.67 5.69 5.22
N VAL A 247 11.74 4.91 5.17
CA VAL A 247 11.78 3.62 4.48
C VAL A 247 11.75 2.52 5.53
N LEU A 248 10.70 1.71 5.52
CA LEU A 248 10.46 0.62 6.46
C LEU A 248 10.34 -0.71 5.72
N SER A 249 10.99 -1.77 6.19
CA SER A 249 10.82 -3.12 5.64
C SER A 249 10.99 -4.19 6.70
N GLY A 250 10.52 -5.40 6.43
CA GLY A 250 10.94 -6.56 7.18
C GLY A 250 12.38 -6.95 6.85
N VAL A 251 13.01 -7.71 7.75
CA VAL A 251 14.39 -8.21 7.59
C VAL A 251 14.50 -9.29 6.49
N GLN A 252 13.38 -9.92 6.12
CA GLN A 252 13.30 -11.00 5.11
C GLN A 252 12.40 -10.61 3.93
N ASP A 253 12.45 -9.35 3.50
CA ASP A 253 11.69 -8.91 2.33
C ASP A 253 12.22 -9.60 1.08
N TYR A 254 11.33 -10.29 0.37
CA TYR A 254 11.64 -11.06 -0.83
C TYR A 254 11.32 -10.32 -2.13
N ALA A 255 10.50 -9.27 -2.07
CA ALA A 255 10.06 -8.54 -3.26
C ALA A 255 11.05 -7.43 -3.65
N TRP A 256 11.63 -6.76 -2.68
CA TRP A 256 12.79 -5.89 -2.87
C TRP A 256 13.84 -6.23 -1.82
N PRO A 257 15.06 -6.61 -2.23
CA PRO A 257 16.13 -6.92 -1.29
C PRO A 257 16.36 -5.79 -0.28
N VAL A 258 16.56 -6.15 0.99
CA VAL A 258 16.77 -5.19 2.07
C VAL A 258 17.92 -4.20 1.79
N PRO A 259 19.05 -4.61 1.18
CA PRO A 259 20.13 -3.69 0.80
C PRO A 259 19.68 -2.62 -0.20
N GLU A 260 18.81 -2.96 -1.18
CA GLU A 260 18.30 -1.99 -2.16
C GLU A 260 17.39 -0.95 -1.50
N GLN A 261 16.53 -1.37 -0.56
CA GLN A 261 15.69 -0.48 0.21
C GLN A 261 16.54 0.43 1.13
N THR A 262 17.66 -0.08 1.65
CA THR A 262 18.59 0.72 2.45
C THR A 262 19.29 1.78 1.59
N ALA A 263 19.81 1.40 0.43
CA ALA A 263 20.38 2.34 -0.52
C ALA A 263 19.36 3.39 -1.00
N MET A 264 18.09 2.99 -1.19
CA MET A 264 17.01 3.93 -1.49
C MET A 264 16.80 4.93 -0.35
N ALA A 265 16.80 4.48 0.91
CA ALA A 265 16.66 5.37 2.07
C ALA A 265 17.80 6.39 2.14
N GLU A 266 19.04 5.97 1.91
CA GLU A 266 20.21 6.84 1.87
C GLU A 266 20.09 7.91 0.77
N ARG A 267 19.71 7.50 -0.44
CA ARG A 267 19.50 8.42 -1.58
C ARG A 267 18.39 9.43 -1.34
N LEU A 268 17.37 9.07 -0.54
CA LEU A 268 16.25 9.93 -0.15
C LEU A 268 16.57 10.82 1.05
N GLY A 269 17.66 10.57 1.78
CA GLY A 269 17.88 11.16 3.10
C GLY A 269 16.79 10.76 4.10
N ALA A 270 16.17 9.60 3.92
CA ALA A 270 15.05 9.12 4.71
C ALA A 270 15.52 8.32 5.93
N ARG A 271 14.73 8.37 7.01
CA ARG A 271 14.92 7.45 8.15
C ARG A 271 14.75 6.01 7.63
N ARG A 272 15.58 5.08 8.12
CA ARG A 272 15.52 3.66 7.79
C ARG A 272 15.13 2.84 9.02
N VAL A 273 14.12 1.97 8.89
CA VAL A 273 13.74 0.99 9.92
C VAL A 273 13.63 -0.40 9.28
N ILE A 274 14.24 -1.39 9.91
CA ILE A 274 14.15 -2.82 9.53
C ILE A 274 13.45 -3.53 10.69
N VAL A 275 12.28 -4.10 10.42
CA VAL A 275 11.47 -4.81 11.40
C VAL A 275 11.96 -6.26 11.50
N ALA A 276 12.39 -6.67 12.68
CA ALA A 276 12.80 -8.04 12.96
C ALA A 276 11.63 -9.00 12.78
N ASP A 277 11.93 -10.24 12.42
CA ASP A 277 10.95 -11.36 12.27
C ASP A 277 9.79 -11.04 11.30
N ALA A 278 10.00 -10.09 10.39
CA ALA A 278 9.06 -9.75 9.34
C ALA A 278 9.65 -9.98 7.95
N GLY A 279 8.79 -10.39 7.02
CA GLY A 279 9.06 -10.49 5.59
C GLY A 279 8.55 -9.25 4.85
N HIS A 280 7.79 -9.50 3.78
CA HIS A 280 7.30 -8.43 2.90
C HIS A 280 6.13 -7.61 3.48
N SER A 281 5.43 -8.12 4.50
CA SER A 281 4.24 -7.44 5.07
C SER A 281 4.39 -7.18 6.58
N PRO A 282 5.33 -6.32 7.01
CA PRO A 282 5.55 -6.03 8.43
C PRO A 282 4.30 -5.47 9.13
N ASN A 283 3.42 -4.77 8.41
CA ASN A 283 2.10 -4.32 8.88
C ASN A 283 1.18 -5.44 9.38
N ALA A 284 1.32 -6.64 8.82
CA ALA A 284 0.53 -7.82 9.18
C ALA A 284 1.31 -8.85 10.00
N GLU A 285 2.62 -8.95 9.75
CA GLU A 285 3.50 -9.96 10.35
C GLU A 285 4.02 -9.52 11.73
N GLN A 286 4.34 -8.23 11.89
CA GLN A 286 4.84 -7.61 13.12
C GLN A 286 4.17 -6.24 13.37
N PRO A 287 2.82 -6.22 13.55
CA PRO A 287 2.07 -4.97 13.61
C PRO A 287 2.46 -4.05 14.77
N ALA A 288 2.84 -4.59 15.93
CA ALA A 288 3.25 -3.79 17.09
C ALA A 288 4.54 -3.01 16.80
N ALA A 289 5.58 -3.69 16.32
CA ALA A 289 6.86 -3.05 15.97
C ALA A 289 6.70 -2.07 14.79
N THR A 290 5.82 -2.41 13.83
CA THR A 290 5.50 -1.51 12.70
C THR A 290 4.80 -0.25 13.19
N ALA A 291 3.79 -0.37 14.07
CA ALA A 291 3.09 0.79 14.64
C ALA A 291 4.05 1.68 15.45
N GLU A 292 4.92 1.10 16.27
CA GLU A 292 5.93 1.84 17.03
C GLU A 292 6.85 2.64 16.11
N ALA A 293 7.35 2.03 15.02
CA ALA A 293 8.19 2.69 14.04
C ALA A 293 7.48 3.88 13.35
N LEU A 294 6.20 3.70 13.01
CA LEU A 294 5.37 4.76 12.42
C LEU A 294 5.14 5.90 13.40
N LEU A 295 4.74 5.59 14.64
CA LEU A 295 4.52 6.60 15.68
C LEU A 295 5.79 7.40 16.01
N ALA A 296 6.94 6.73 16.06
CA ALA A 296 8.23 7.40 16.25
C ALA A 296 8.67 8.25 15.06
N HIS A 297 8.05 8.10 13.90
CA HIS A 297 8.28 8.92 12.71
C HIS A 297 7.27 10.07 12.59
N TRP A 298 6.06 9.88 13.05
CA TRP A 298 5.00 10.88 12.96
C TRP A 298 5.06 11.95 14.07
N GLY A 299 5.79 11.69 15.16
CA GLY A 299 6.01 12.62 16.31
C GLY A 299 5.11 12.31 17.48
#